data_44cdfb206a00378b41fb30c1ecaec04a
#
_entry.id   44cdfb206a00378b41fb30c1ecaec04a
#
_cell.length_a   1.000
_cell.length_b   1.000
_cell.length_c   1.000
_cell.angle_alpha   90.00
_cell.angle_beta   90.00
_cell.angle_gamma   90.00
#
_symmetry.space_group_name_H-M   'P 1'
#
loop_
_entity.id
_entity.type
_entity.pdbx_description
1 polymer ?
#
loop_
_entity_poly.entity_id
_entity_poly.type
_entity_poly.pdbx_seq_one_letter_code
_entity_poly.pdbx_strand_id
1 'polypeptide(L)'
;MKKHWIVLFILVVILGTLAYLSTWTVDKVQVEGCEIVNTQSVSDAMKEEAPLDNTLLLYIKSKMNKLKDLSFVSKMDLELTDKNTVTVTVYEKSIAGCVLYKGDYVYFDKDGIVLDSSKRRVGSAPLIKGLTFTEWSIGKKLPSDDDKKFQTILTITQLVEKYDLEIDGIKFTAENEIVLQHGGITNRIGRGGISGGSDDESGQHTEKSGRYVRNIVYERL
;
A
#
# COMPACT_ATOMS: atom_id res chain seq x y z
N MET A 1 26.89 -55.11 19.61
CA MET A 1 25.44 -55.30 19.35
C MET A 1 24.58 -54.15 19.87
N LYS A 2 24.69 -53.70 21.13
CA LYS A 2 23.87 -52.61 21.68
C LYS A 2 23.92 -51.29 20.87
N LYS A 3 25.06 -50.88 20.30
CA LYS A 3 25.20 -49.63 19.51
C LYS A 3 24.34 -49.63 18.22
N HIS A 4 24.23 -50.76 17.53
CA HIS A 4 23.42 -50.84 16.30
C HIS A 4 21.93 -50.74 16.58
N TRP A 5 21.45 -51.25 17.70
CA TRP A 5 20.07 -51.15 18.13
C TRP A 5 19.69 -49.70 18.47
N ILE A 6 20.62 -48.92 19.07
CA ILE A 6 20.40 -47.50 19.38
C ILE A 6 20.33 -46.71 18.05
N VAL A 7 21.22 -46.98 17.12
CA VAL A 7 21.20 -46.29 15.80
C VAL A 7 19.92 -46.61 15.04
N LEU A 8 19.49 -47.90 15.05
CA LEU A 8 18.24 -48.29 14.41
C LEU A 8 17.02 -47.60 15.05
N PHE A 9 16.95 -47.52 16.39
CA PHE A 9 15.92 -46.81 17.09
C PHE A 9 15.88 -45.34 16.74
N ILE A 10 17.04 -44.66 16.70
CA ILE A 10 17.11 -43.24 16.31
C ILE A 10 16.62 -43.05 14.86
N LEU A 11 17.01 -43.99 13.95
CA LEU A 11 16.57 -43.93 12.55
C LEU A 11 15.05 -44.06 12.43
N VAL A 12 14.44 -44.99 13.18
CA VAL A 12 12.97 -45.17 13.19
C VAL A 12 12.27 -43.92 13.72
N VAL A 13 12.78 -43.31 14.79
CA VAL A 13 12.24 -42.05 15.34
C VAL A 13 12.35 -40.92 14.32
N ILE A 14 13.51 -40.77 13.63
CA ILE A 14 13.69 -39.76 12.58
C ILE A 14 12.69 -39.99 11.44
N LEU A 15 12.57 -41.21 10.95
CA LEU A 15 11.64 -41.53 9.86
C LEU A 15 10.17 -41.27 10.29
N GLY A 16 9.82 -41.63 11.51
CA GLY A 16 8.49 -41.36 12.07
C GLY A 16 8.18 -39.87 12.19
N THR A 17 9.13 -39.08 12.66
CA THR A 17 8.99 -37.61 12.72
C THR A 17 8.87 -36.98 11.34
N LEU A 18 9.69 -37.41 10.37
CA LEU A 18 9.60 -36.93 8.99
C LEU A 18 8.24 -37.30 8.36
N ALA A 19 7.77 -38.54 8.57
CA ALA A 19 6.46 -38.96 8.10
C ALA A 19 5.33 -38.14 8.75
N TYR A 20 5.41 -37.82 10.04
CA TYR A 20 4.46 -36.96 10.71
C TYR A 20 4.50 -35.52 10.16
N LEU A 21 5.69 -34.92 9.98
CA LEU A 21 5.82 -33.58 9.45
C LEU A 21 5.37 -33.47 7.98
N SER A 22 5.44 -34.56 7.20
CA SER A 22 4.92 -34.58 5.82
C SER A 22 3.39 -34.48 5.75
N THR A 23 2.67 -34.68 6.86
CA THR A 23 1.20 -34.44 6.91
C THR A 23 0.80 -33.00 7.12
N TRP A 24 1.75 -32.07 7.25
CA TRP A 24 1.53 -30.66 7.44
C TRP A 24 1.39 -29.96 6.08
N THR A 25 0.20 -30.04 5.49
CA THR A 25 -0.08 -29.45 4.16
C THR A 25 -0.69 -28.06 4.29
N VAL A 26 -0.46 -27.19 3.31
CA VAL A 26 -1.06 -25.83 3.26
C VAL A 26 -2.45 -25.92 2.66
N ASP A 27 -3.43 -26.32 3.46
CA ASP A 27 -4.82 -26.46 3.01
C ASP A 27 -5.53 -25.11 3.02
N LYS A 28 -5.34 -24.33 4.08
CA LYS A 28 -6.01 -23.06 4.30
C LYS A 28 -5.01 -21.94 4.58
N VAL A 29 -5.15 -20.83 3.85
CA VAL A 29 -4.45 -19.57 4.12
C VAL A 29 -5.50 -18.54 4.52
N GLN A 30 -5.42 -18.03 5.74
CA GLN A 30 -6.22 -16.91 6.23
C GLN A 30 -5.40 -15.64 6.03
N VAL A 31 -5.99 -14.62 5.42
CA VAL A 31 -5.30 -13.36 5.11
C VAL A 31 -6.02 -12.23 5.83
N GLU A 32 -5.26 -11.41 6.55
CA GLU A 32 -5.75 -10.28 7.33
C GLU A 32 -4.96 -9.01 6.98
N GLY A 33 -5.55 -7.82 7.20
CA GLY A 33 -4.89 -6.53 7.02
C GLY A 33 -4.80 -6.05 5.56
N CYS A 34 -5.63 -6.60 4.65
CA CYS A 34 -5.70 -6.16 3.26
C CYS A 34 -6.85 -5.18 3.05
N GLU A 35 -6.52 -3.96 2.58
CA GLU A 35 -7.47 -2.94 2.12
C GLU A 35 -7.33 -2.69 0.62
N ILE A 36 -6.11 -2.68 0.12
CA ILE A 36 -5.73 -2.39 -1.28
C ILE A 36 -5.42 -3.69 -2.02
N VAL A 37 -4.68 -4.60 -1.37
CA VAL A 37 -4.22 -5.86 -1.96
C VAL A 37 -5.34 -6.91 -1.91
N ASN A 38 -5.53 -7.62 -3.02
CA ASN A 38 -6.52 -8.69 -3.06
C ASN A 38 -6.08 -9.88 -2.19
N THR A 39 -6.92 -10.23 -1.20
CA THR A 39 -6.67 -11.35 -0.26
C THR A 39 -6.43 -12.69 -0.96
N GLN A 40 -7.16 -12.94 -2.07
CA GLN A 40 -6.97 -14.16 -2.86
C GLN A 40 -5.59 -14.21 -3.49
N SER A 41 -5.10 -13.08 -4.01
CA SER A 41 -3.75 -12.99 -4.61
C SER A 41 -2.65 -13.29 -3.58
N VAL A 42 -2.83 -12.84 -2.32
CA VAL A 42 -1.91 -13.16 -1.23
C VAL A 42 -1.97 -14.64 -0.88
N SER A 43 -3.18 -15.20 -0.78
CA SER A 43 -3.39 -16.62 -0.49
C SER A 43 -2.73 -17.52 -1.54
N ASP A 44 -2.93 -17.20 -2.83
CA ASP A 44 -2.36 -17.94 -3.95
C ASP A 44 -0.83 -17.84 -3.95
N ALA A 45 -0.29 -16.65 -3.72
CA ALA A 45 1.15 -16.44 -3.60
C ALA A 45 1.76 -17.25 -2.44
N MET A 46 1.08 -17.33 -1.29
CA MET A 46 1.58 -18.12 -0.16
C MET A 46 1.57 -19.62 -0.44
N LYS A 47 0.55 -20.12 -1.14
CA LYS A 47 0.50 -21.53 -1.57
C LYS A 47 1.61 -21.85 -2.59
N GLU A 48 1.83 -20.96 -3.56
CA GLU A 48 2.92 -21.10 -4.53
C GLU A 48 4.30 -21.05 -3.87
N GLU A 49 4.47 -20.25 -2.83
CA GLU A 49 5.71 -20.08 -2.08
C GLU A 49 5.98 -21.21 -1.07
N ALA A 50 4.98 -22.07 -0.78
CA ALA A 50 5.12 -23.15 0.21
C ALA A 50 6.01 -24.29 -0.30
N PRO A 51 7.21 -24.53 0.28
CA PRO A 51 8.05 -25.64 -0.14
C PRO A 51 7.35 -26.97 0.18
N LEU A 52 7.24 -27.85 -0.81
CA LEU A 52 6.61 -29.17 -0.67
C LEU A 52 5.16 -29.10 -0.12
N ASP A 53 4.42 -28.00 -0.41
CA ASP A 53 3.09 -27.72 0.15
C ASP A 53 3.01 -27.83 1.68
N ASN A 54 4.14 -27.54 2.37
CA ASN A 54 4.24 -27.79 3.80
C ASN A 54 4.17 -26.49 4.61
N THR A 55 3.23 -26.42 5.57
CA THR A 55 2.99 -25.22 6.41
C THR A 55 4.19 -24.86 7.28
N LEU A 56 4.87 -25.86 7.86
CA LEU A 56 6.04 -25.62 8.72
C LEU A 56 7.20 -25.05 7.90
N LEU A 57 7.43 -25.59 6.69
CA LEU A 57 8.50 -25.09 5.81
C LEU A 57 8.18 -23.69 5.31
N LEU A 58 6.92 -23.38 5.00
CA LEU A 58 6.48 -22.04 4.64
C LEU A 58 6.71 -21.06 5.82
N TYR A 59 6.34 -21.46 7.03
CA TYR A 59 6.59 -20.66 8.24
C TYR A 59 8.08 -20.39 8.45
N ILE A 60 8.95 -21.40 8.34
CA ILE A 60 10.39 -21.22 8.47
C ILE A 60 10.92 -20.29 7.37
N LYS A 61 10.44 -20.44 6.14
CA LYS A 61 10.80 -19.57 5.01
C LYS A 61 10.40 -18.12 5.27
N SER A 62 9.23 -17.87 5.85
CA SER A 62 8.79 -16.51 6.22
C SER A 62 9.69 -15.89 7.29
N LYS A 63 10.04 -16.64 8.34
CA LYS A 63 10.94 -16.16 9.41
C LYS A 63 12.37 -15.89 8.92
N MET A 64 12.77 -16.50 7.81
CA MET A 64 14.04 -16.21 7.14
C MET A 64 13.97 -15.01 6.18
N ASN A 65 12.86 -14.31 6.08
CA ASN A 65 12.58 -13.22 5.13
C ASN A 65 12.88 -13.63 3.66
N LYS A 66 12.46 -14.84 3.29
CA LYS A 66 12.67 -15.40 1.95
C LYS A 66 11.38 -15.52 1.12
N LEU A 67 10.28 -14.93 1.61
CA LEU A 67 9.05 -14.81 0.83
C LEU A 67 9.25 -13.75 -0.26
N LYS A 68 8.57 -13.97 -1.38
CA LYS A 68 8.57 -13.02 -2.50
C LYS A 68 7.85 -11.74 -2.12
N ASP A 69 8.41 -10.61 -2.52
CA ASP A 69 7.76 -9.31 -2.37
C ASP A 69 6.49 -9.25 -3.23
N LEU A 70 5.41 -8.76 -2.61
CA LEU A 70 4.15 -8.51 -3.31
C LEU A 70 3.95 -7.01 -3.53
N SER A 71 3.31 -6.67 -4.65
CA SER A 71 2.96 -5.29 -4.98
C SER A 71 2.12 -4.66 -3.87
N PHE A 72 2.44 -3.42 -3.51
CA PHE A 72 1.80 -2.65 -2.43
C PHE A 72 1.92 -3.22 -1.02
N VAL A 73 2.64 -4.32 -0.82
CA VAL A 73 2.91 -4.89 0.49
C VAL A 73 4.24 -4.38 1.03
N SER A 74 4.23 -3.90 2.27
CA SER A 74 5.42 -3.48 3.01
C SER A 74 6.05 -4.65 3.76
N LYS A 75 5.21 -5.47 4.41
CA LYS A 75 5.62 -6.60 5.24
C LYS A 75 4.51 -7.64 5.30
N MET A 76 4.87 -8.89 5.46
CA MET A 76 3.95 -9.98 5.80
C MET A 76 4.46 -10.71 7.04
N ASP A 77 3.59 -10.89 8.01
CA ASP A 77 3.83 -11.77 9.15
C ASP A 77 3.00 -13.04 9.00
N LEU A 78 3.66 -14.17 9.08
CA LEU A 78 3.02 -15.47 8.95
C LEU A 78 3.07 -16.22 10.27
N GLU A 79 1.91 -16.73 10.70
CA GLU A 79 1.73 -17.52 11.90
C GLU A 79 1.07 -18.87 11.57
N LEU A 80 1.47 -19.90 12.29
CA LEU A 80 0.82 -21.22 12.21
C LEU A 80 -0.39 -21.24 13.14
N THR A 81 -1.59 -21.32 12.57
CA THR A 81 -2.83 -21.45 13.32
C THR A 81 -3.04 -22.92 13.73
N ASP A 82 -2.77 -23.83 12.81
CA ASP A 82 -2.70 -25.28 13.03
C ASP A 82 -1.76 -25.94 12.00
N LYS A 83 -1.68 -27.27 12.00
CA LYS A 83 -0.79 -28.01 11.10
C LYS A 83 -1.09 -27.81 9.60
N ASN A 84 -2.32 -27.41 9.25
CA ASN A 84 -2.77 -27.28 7.87
C ASN A 84 -3.25 -25.84 7.55
N THR A 85 -3.23 -24.93 8.54
CA THR A 85 -3.70 -23.56 8.38
C THR A 85 -2.62 -22.56 8.77
N VAL A 86 -2.36 -21.61 7.88
CA VAL A 86 -1.51 -20.45 8.15
C VAL A 86 -2.34 -19.19 8.14
N THR A 87 -2.04 -18.27 9.06
CA THR A 87 -2.58 -16.91 9.07
C THR A 87 -1.48 -15.96 8.60
N VAL A 88 -1.80 -15.12 7.61
CA VAL A 88 -0.89 -14.13 7.04
C VAL A 88 -1.45 -12.76 7.34
N THR A 89 -0.76 -11.99 8.19
CA THR A 89 -1.06 -10.57 8.42
C THR A 89 -0.25 -9.74 7.44
N VAL A 90 -0.96 -9.01 6.59
CA VAL A 90 -0.38 -8.14 5.56
C VAL A 90 -0.32 -6.71 6.08
N TYR A 91 0.85 -6.10 5.97
CA TYR A 91 1.06 -4.68 6.21
C TYR A 91 1.26 -4.01 4.85
N GLU A 92 0.28 -3.24 4.42
CA GLU A 92 0.32 -2.56 3.14
C GLU A 92 1.21 -1.32 3.21
N LYS A 93 1.73 -0.88 2.04
CA LYS A 93 2.48 0.37 1.92
C LYS A 93 1.50 1.54 2.04
N SER A 94 1.84 2.55 2.85
CA SER A 94 1.07 3.79 2.92
C SER A 94 1.23 4.57 1.62
N ILE A 95 0.13 4.74 0.88
CA ILE A 95 0.09 5.44 -0.40
C ILE A 95 -0.40 6.86 -0.17
N ALA A 96 0.44 7.86 -0.46
CA ALA A 96 0.08 9.27 -0.36
C ALA A 96 -0.67 9.78 -1.59
N GLY A 97 -0.38 9.23 -2.77
CA GLY A 97 -1.02 9.64 -4.01
C GLY A 97 -0.59 8.82 -5.21
N CYS A 98 -1.21 9.07 -6.35
CA CYS A 98 -0.80 8.47 -7.61
C CYS A 98 -0.80 9.49 -8.75
N VAL A 99 0.01 9.24 -9.76
CA VAL A 99 0.07 9.98 -11.02
C VAL A 99 -0.18 9.03 -12.19
N LEU A 100 -0.77 9.54 -13.27
CA LEU A 100 -0.95 8.76 -14.48
C LEU A 100 0.22 9.01 -15.43
N TYR A 101 0.96 7.95 -15.80
CA TYR A 101 2.08 8.00 -16.73
C TYR A 101 1.99 6.90 -17.77
N LYS A 102 1.86 7.27 -19.05
CA LYS A 102 1.79 6.34 -20.19
C LYS A 102 0.74 5.22 -20.05
N GLY A 103 -0.36 5.50 -19.32
CA GLY A 103 -1.44 4.54 -19.09
C GLY A 103 -1.31 3.71 -17.82
N ASP A 104 -0.24 3.89 -17.05
CA ASP A 104 -0.05 3.29 -15.73
C ASP A 104 -0.24 4.32 -14.63
N TYR A 105 -0.90 3.91 -13.54
CA TYR A 105 -0.95 4.65 -12.29
C TYR A 105 0.31 4.34 -11.50
N VAL A 106 1.15 5.35 -11.28
CA VAL A 106 2.38 5.27 -10.49
C VAL A 106 2.10 5.83 -9.11
N TYR A 107 2.30 5.01 -8.09
CA TYR A 107 1.98 5.31 -6.70
C TYR A 107 3.23 5.72 -5.93
N PHE A 108 3.08 6.70 -5.03
CA PHE A 108 4.18 7.19 -4.20
C PHE A 108 3.72 7.40 -2.75
N ASP A 109 4.69 7.37 -1.84
CA ASP A 109 4.48 7.61 -0.41
C ASP A 109 4.56 9.11 -0.05
N LYS A 110 4.42 9.39 1.25
CA LYS A 110 4.48 10.76 1.81
C LYS A 110 5.82 11.49 1.56
N ASP A 111 6.88 10.78 1.24
CA ASP A 111 8.21 11.33 0.93
C ASP A 111 8.42 11.49 -0.59
N GLY A 112 7.43 11.06 -1.36
CA GLY A 112 7.45 11.08 -2.82
C GLY A 112 8.24 9.92 -3.43
N ILE A 113 8.52 8.87 -2.66
CA ILE A 113 9.19 7.67 -3.15
C ILE A 113 8.18 6.78 -3.89
N VAL A 114 8.52 6.38 -5.10
CA VAL A 114 7.67 5.49 -5.90
C VAL A 114 7.60 4.11 -5.26
N LEU A 115 6.39 3.69 -4.94
CA LEU A 115 6.11 2.42 -4.27
C LEU A 115 5.88 1.28 -5.25
N ASP A 116 5.04 1.54 -6.27
CA ASP A 116 4.62 0.55 -7.27
C ASP A 116 3.83 1.21 -8.41
N SER A 117 3.40 0.42 -9.41
CA SER A 117 2.52 0.86 -10.47
C SER A 117 1.45 -0.16 -10.81
N SER A 118 0.32 0.31 -11.36
CA SER A 118 -0.80 -0.54 -11.78
C SER A 118 -1.51 0.01 -13.00
N LYS A 119 -2.02 -0.88 -13.86
CA LYS A 119 -2.89 -0.52 -14.99
C LYS A 119 -4.25 0.03 -14.57
N ARG A 120 -4.70 -0.34 -13.37
CA ARG A 120 -5.96 0.12 -12.79
C ARG A 120 -5.68 0.91 -11.53
N ARG A 121 -6.51 1.90 -11.26
CA ARG A 121 -6.42 2.62 -9.99
C ARG A 121 -6.76 1.66 -8.84
N VAL A 122 -5.90 1.63 -7.83
CA VAL A 122 -6.07 0.83 -6.62
C VAL A 122 -6.12 1.75 -5.40
N GLY A 123 -6.92 1.37 -4.41
CA GLY A 123 -7.11 2.15 -3.18
C GLY A 123 -7.83 3.48 -3.40
N SER A 124 -7.84 4.30 -2.34
CA SER A 124 -8.48 5.62 -2.28
C SER A 124 -7.51 6.78 -2.50
N ALA A 125 -6.22 6.51 -2.72
CA ALA A 125 -5.18 7.54 -2.88
C ALA A 125 -5.55 8.57 -3.96
N PRO A 126 -5.35 9.88 -3.72
CA PRO A 126 -5.72 10.95 -4.66
C PRO A 126 -4.92 10.87 -5.96
N LEU A 127 -5.60 11.10 -7.08
CA LEU A 127 -4.97 11.22 -8.40
C LEU A 127 -4.42 12.63 -8.58
N ILE A 128 -3.11 12.73 -8.74
CA ILE A 128 -2.41 14.00 -8.95
C ILE A 128 -2.34 14.32 -10.42
N LYS A 129 -2.74 15.54 -10.80
CA LYS A 129 -2.70 16.06 -12.17
C LYS A 129 -1.98 17.40 -12.24
N GLY A 130 -1.31 17.65 -13.37
CA GLY A 130 -0.57 18.91 -13.60
C GLY A 130 0.88 18.85 -13.13
N LEU A 131 1.41 17.65 -12.87
CA LEU A 131 2.84 17.36 -12.79
C LEU A 131 3.32 16.75 -14.10
N THR A 132 4.51 17.13 -14.50
CA THR A 132 5.28 16.51 -15.59
C THR A 132 6.51 15.81 -15.03
N PHE A 133 6.80 14.63 -15.54
CA PHE A 133 8.01 13.87 -15.23
C PHE A 133 8.33 12.93 -16.41
N THR A 134 9.60 12.59 -16.57
CA THR A 134 10.09 11.86 -17.74
C THR A 134 10.18 10.37 -17.52
N GLU A 135 10.75 9.97 -16.38
CA GLU A 135 10.98 8.57 -16.03
C GLU A 135 10.75 8.38 -14.53
N TRP A 136 10.49 7.16 -14.15
CA TRP A 136 10.34 6.78 -12.74
C TRP A 136 10.93 5.40 -12.47
N SER A 137 11.24 5.11 -11.21
CA SER A 137 11.72 3.80 -10.77
C SER A 137 11.23 3.51 -9.36
N ILE A 138 10.85 2.29 -9.09
CA ILE A 138 10.43 1.84 -7.75
C ILE A 138 11.57 2.10 -6.75
N GLY A 139 11.23 2.58 -5.56
CA GLY A 139 12.17 2.89 -4.50
C GLY A 139 12.95 4.20 -4.68
N LYS A 140 12.69 4.97 -5.75
CA LYS A 140 13.29 6.30 -5.96
C LYS A 140 12.24 7.38 -5.88
N LYS A 141 12.68 8.60 -5.52
CA LYS A 141 11.81 9.77 -5.53
C LYS A 141 11.30 10.03 -6.94
N LEU A 142 10.00 10.30 -7.08
CA LEU A 142 9.41 10.69 -8.37
C LEU A 142 10.06 11.97 -8.88
N PRO A 143 10.75 11.94 -10.04
CA PRO A 143 11.41 13.12 -10.58
C PRO A 143 10.37 14.09 -11.14
N SER A 144 10.21 15.24 -10.52
CA SER A 144 9.28 16.27 -10.98
C SER A 144 10.07 17.41 -11.63
N ASP A 145 9.53 17.96 -12.73
CA ASP A 145 10.09 19.15 -13.39
C ASP A 145 9.90 20.43 -12.53
N ASP A 146 9.00 20.37 -11.53
CA ASP A 146 8.73 21.46 -10.60
C ASP A 146 8.72 20.93 -9.15
N ASP A 147 9.86 21.02 -8.49
CA ASP A 147 10.04 20.58 -7.11
C ASP A 147 9.11 21.29 -6.12
N LYS A 148 8.80 22.57 -6.35
CA LYS A 148 7.92 23.32 -5.44
C LYS A 148 6.50 22.81 -5.51
N LYS A 149 5.98 22.58 -6.73
CA LYS A 149 4.66 21.95 -6.90
C LYS A 149 4.62 20.57 -6.25
N PHE A 150 5.67 19.77 -6.45
CA PHE A 150 5.72 18.44 -5.90
C PHE A 150 5.75 18.46 -4.36
N GLN A 151 6.55 19.34 -3.74
CA GLN A 151 6.55 19.53 -2.29
C GLN A 151 5.18 19.98 -1.76
N THR A 152 4.50 20.89 -2.47
CA THR A 152 3.14 21.30 -2.11
C THR A 152 2.16 20.14 -2.14
N ILE A 153 2.24 19.27 -3.16
CA ILE A 153 1.43 18.03 -3.22
C ILE A 153 1.69 17.15 -2.03
N LEU A 154 2.96 16.85 -1.71
CA LEU A 154 3.31 16.01 -0.57
C LEU A 154 2.78 16.60 0.75
N THR A 155 2.84 17.93 0.91
CA THR A 155 2.25 18.58 2.09
C THR A 155 0.73 18.39 2.15
N ILE A 156 0.04 18.57 1.01
CA ILE A 156 -1.41 18.36 0.94
C ILE A 156 -1.78 16.91 1.22
N THR A 157 -1.08 15.93 0.61
CA THR A 157 -1.36 14.52 0.84
C THR A 157 -1.12 14.10 2.29
N GLN A 158 -0.10 14.64 2.95
CA GLN A 158 0.14 14.43 4.39
C GLN A 158 -0.98 15.04 5.25
N LEU A 159 -1.53 16.20 4.87
CA LEU A 159 -2.69 16.78 5.57
C LEU A 159 -3.96 15.96 5.34
N VAL A 160 -4.17 15.45 4.12
CA VAL A 160 -5.27 14.56 3.77
C VAL A 160 -5.24 13.31 4.65
N GLU A 161 -4.09 12.64 4.74
CA GLU A 161 -3.89 11.47 5.59
C GLU A 161 -4.08 11.81 7.08
N LYS A 162 -3.44 12.88 7.56
CA LYS A 162 -3.49 13.28 8.97
C LYS A 162 -4.89 13.58 9.48
N TYR A 163 -5.74 14.15 8.63
CA TYR A 163 -7.10 14.58 8.99
C TYR A 163 -8.18 13.65 8.44
N ASP A 164 -7.79 12.50 7.91
CA ASP A 164 -8.68 11.49 7.33
C ASP A 164 -9.65 12.09 6.31
N LEU A 165 -9.13 12.92 5.39
CA LEU A 165 -9.92 13.61 4.39
C LEU A 165 -10.09 12.74 3.14
N GLU A 166 -11.33 12.59 2.70
CA GLU A 166 -11.63 11.88 1.44
C GLU A 166 -11.42 12.83 0.26
N ILE A 167 -10.34 12.62 -0.50
CA ILE A 167 -10.00 13.40 -1.69
C ILE A 167 -9.70 12.48 -2.86
N ASP A 168 -10.47 12.63 -3.96
CA ASP A 168 -10.32 11.82 -5.17
C ASP A 168 -9.15 12.27 -6.04
N GLY A 169 -8.81 13.56 -5.99
CA GLY A 169 -7.75 14.11 -6.82
C GLY A 169 -7.28 15.50 -6.42
N ILE A 170 -6.04 15.79 -6.78
CA ILE A 170 -5.37 17.08 -6.63
C ILE A 170 -4.90 17.52 -8.01
N LYS A 171 -5.31 18.70 -8.47
CA LYS A 171 -4.95 19.24 -9.78
C LYS A 171 -4.28 20.59 -9.64
N PHE A 172 -3.17 20.79 -10.34
CA PHE A 172 -2.62 22.10 -10.61
C PHE A 172 -3.17 22.63 -11.94
N THR A 173 -3.69 23.85 -11.91
CA THR A 173 -4.09 24.56 -13.13
C THR A 173 -2.88 25.19 -13.81
N ALA A 174 -3.07 25.71 -15.04
CA ALA A 174 -2.05 26.45 -15.75
C ALA A 174 -1.60 27.73 -15.00
N GLU A 175 -2.49 28.29 -14.20
CA GLU A 175 -2.26 29.47 -13.34
C GLU A 175 -1.60 29.12 -12.00
N ASN A 176 -1.18 27.86 -11.80
CA ASN A 176 -0.65 27.33 -10.54
C ASN A 176 -1.64 27.36 -9.37
N GLU A 177 -2.92 27.34 -9.66
CA GLU A 177 -3.95 27.16 -8.61
C GLU A 177 -4.08 25.68 -8.27
N ILE A 178 -4.33 25.40 -6.99
CA ILE A 178 -4.56 24.06 -6.49
C ILE A 178 -6.07 23.83 -6.43
N VAL A 179 -6.48 22.72 -7.02
CA VAL A 179 -7.87 22.28 -7.07
C VAL A 179 -7.97 20.91 -6.47
N LEU A 180 -8.73 20.77 -5.39
CA LEU A 180 -9.07 19.49 -4.77
C LEU A 180 -10.39 18.99 -5.32
N GLN A 181 -10.47 17.68 -5.57
CA GLN A 181 -11.66 17.00 -6.08
C GLN A 181 -12.11 15.97 -5.05
N HIS A 182 -13.40 15.99 -4.70
CA HIS A 182 -14.03 15.03 -3.81
C HIS A 182 -15.48 14.81 -4.24
N GLY A 183 -15.90 13.55 -4.49
CA GLY A 183 -17.30 13.19 -4.79
C GLY A 183 -17.93 13.97 -5.95
N GLY A 184 -17.15 14.39 -6.97
CA GLY A 184 -17.61 15.23 -8.07
C GLY A 184 -17.61 16.73 -7.76
N ILE A 185 -17.29 17.15 -6.53
CA ILE A 185 -17.16 18.54 -6.12
C ILE A 185 -15.72 19.00 -6.35
N THR A 186 -15.57 20.21 -6.85
CA THR A 186 -14.27 20.82 -7.13
C THR A 186 -14.07 22.05 -6.24
N ASN A 187 -13.12 21.98 -5.32
CA ASN A 187 -12.75 23.08 -4.45
C ASN A 187 -11.43 23.71 -4.90
N ARG A 188 -11.42 25.01 -5.19
CA ARG A 188 -10.19 25.77 -5.49
C ARG A 188 -9.59 26.29 -4.19
N ILE A 189 -8.29 26.03 -3.99
CA ILE A 189 -7.54 26.51 -2.83
C ILE A 189 -6.70 27.76 -3.19
N GLY A 190 -6.86 28.36 -4.35
CA GLY A 190 -6.12 29.57 -4.74
C GLY A 190 -4.65 29.31 -5.12
N ARG A 191 -3.94 30.36 -5.50
CA ARG A 191 -2.49 30.35 -5.75
C ARG A 191 -1.78 30.18 -4.42
N GLY A 192 -0.71 29.41 -4.39
CA GLY A 192 0.18 29.30 -3.22
C GLY A 192 0.81 30.65 -2.86
N GLY A 193 0.03 31.52 -2.29
CA GLY A 193 0.36 32.89 -1.90
C GLY A 193 -0.93 33.65 -1.68
N ILE A 194 -1.16 34.04 -0.46
CA ILE A 194 -2.32 34.70 0.10
C ILE A 194 -2.84 35.87 -0.77
N SER A 195 -4.07 35.81 -1.23
CA SER A 195 -4.90 37.00 -1.35
C SER A 195 -6.37 36.61 -1.24
N GLY A 196 -7.05 37.18 -0.25
CA GLY A 196 -8.48 36.98 0.00
C GLY A 196 -9.33 37.76 -1.00
N GLY A 197 -10.56 37.30 -1.15
CA GLY A 197 -11.63 38.16 -1.66
C GLY A 197 -12.67 37.48 -2.52
N SER A 198 -13.85 37.55 -2.02
CA SER A 198 -15.23 37.69 -2.56
C SER A 198 -16.01 36.45 -2.98
N ASP A 199 -17.12 36.45 -2.35
CA ASP A 199 -18.31 35.62 -2.32
C ASP A 199 -19.00 35.37 -3.65
N ASP A 200 -19.54 34.14 -3.82
CA ASP A 200 -20.84 33.97 -4.45
C ASP A 200 -21.60 32.77 -3.82
N GLU A 201 -22.84 33.01 -3.44
CA GLU A 201 -23.70 32.12 -2.71
C GLU A 201 -24.43 31.15 -3.64
N SER A 202 -24.30 29.82 -3.37
CA SER A 202 -25.42 28.88 -3.48
C SER A 202 -24.99 27.45 -3.08
N GLY A 203 -25.56 26.89 -1.99
CA GLY A 203 -25.45 25.47 -1.66
C GLY A 203 -25.13 25.09 -0.21
N GLN A 204 -26.15 25.09 0.65
CA GLN A 204 -26.00 25.03 2.12
C GLN A 204 -25.58 23.67 2.74
N HIS A 205 -25.37 22.56 2.01
CA HIS A 205 -24.98 21.26 2.60
C HIS A 205 -23.61 20.76 2.24
N THR A 206 -22.99 21.23 1.17
CA THR A 206 -21.61 20.93 0.73
C THR A 206 -20.57 21.86 1.32
N GLU A 207 -20.99 22.98 1.91
CA GLU A 207 -20.16 24.09 2.38
C GLU A 207 -19.32 23.77 3.62
N LYS A 208 -19.80 22.88 4.52
CA LYS A 208 -19.08 22.56 5.76
C LYS A 208 -17.78 21.75 5.51
N SER A 209 -17.82 20.76 4.63
CA SER A 209 -16.64 19.94 4.33
C SER A 209 -15.59 20.73 3.53
N GLY A 210 -16.02 21.46 2.51
CA GLY A 210 -15.11 22.29 1.69
C GLY A 210 -14.47 23.46 2.45
N ARG A 211 -15.19 24.04 3.40
CA ARG A 211 -14.68 25.11 4.28
C ARG A 211 -13.67 24.57 5.28
N TYR A 212 -13.88 23.37 5.80
CA TYR A 212 -12.97 22.70 6.72
C TYR A 212 -11.62 22.37 6.08
N VAL A 213 -11.63 21.77 4.90
CA VAL A 213 -10.43 21.47 4.12
C VAL A 213 -9.68 22.76 3.74
N ARG A 214 -10.40 23.80 3.30
CA ARG A 214 -9.84 25.11 2.97
C ARG A 214 -9.10 25.71 4.17
N ASN A 215 -9.70 25.77 5.32
CA ASN A 215 -9.10 26.36 6.52
C ASN A 215 -7.85 25.59 6.99
N ILE A 216 -7.87 24.25 6.96
CA ILE A 216 -6.73 23.43 7.36
C ILE A 216 -5.54 23.62 6.41
N VAL A 217 -5.79 23.70 5.11
CA VAL A 217 -4.71 23.88 4.11
C VAL A 217 -4.16 25.31 4.12
N TYR A 218 -5.02 26.33 4.33
CA TYR A 218 -4.57 27.73 4.39
C TYR A 218 -3.80 28.09 5.68
N GLU A 219 -4.07 27.45 6.81
CA GLU A 219 -3.36 27.75 8.05
C GLU A 219 -1.94 27.15 8.13
N ARG A 220 -1.56 26.26 7.20
CA ARG A 220 -0.33 25.50 7.26
C ARG A 220 0.57 25.55 6.01
N LEU A 221 0.14 26.18 4.92
CA LEU A 221 0.96 26.51 3.74
C LEU A 221 1.53 27.92 3.85
#